data_dc66798e0c152e656b1b086093d28ce0
#
_entry.id   dc66798e0c152e656b1b086093d28ce0
#
_cell.length_a   1.000
_cell.length_b   1.000
_cell.length_c   1.000
_cell.angle_alpha   90.00
_cell.angle_beta   90.00
_cell.angle_gamma   90.00
#
_symmetry.space_group_name_H-M   'P 1'
#
loop_
_entity.id
_entity.type
_entity.pdbx_description
1 polymer ?
#
loop_
_entity_poly.entity_id
_entity_poly.type
_entity_poly.pdbx_seq_one_letter_code
_entity_poly.pdbx_strand_id
1 'polypeptide(L)'
;MLFRSEFMSMGAEGVQVCTAIMHYGFRIVEDMIEGLNHWMDEKGYEKIEDFRGMAAKNVVDWQYLNLKYDVKARINQELCVECGLCFISCEDASHQAIKMNKSNGSRSFEVIDQECVGCNLCMLVCPVDNCITMERVDSGKEYQNWTTHPNNPMAVTETA
;
A
#
# COMPACT_ATOMS: atom_id res chain seq x y z
N MET A 1 10.27 2.21 -8.51
CA MET A 1 9.63 2.94 -9.60
C MET A 1 8.50 3.89 -9.18
N LEU A 2 7.91 3.72 -8.03
CA LEU A 2 6.75 4.46 -7.50
C LEU A 2 6.95 5.97 -7.33
N PHE A 3 8.11 6.42 -6.87
CA PHE A 3 8.32 7.84 -6.49
C PHE A 3 8.07 8.89 -7.58
N ARG A 4 8.27 8.57 -8.86
CA ARG A 4 8.12 9.56 -9.94
C ARG A 4 6.68 9.83 -10.30
N SER A 5 5.91 8.77 -10.50
CA SER A 5 4.47 8.86 -10.76
C SER A 5 3.74 9.48 -9.57
N GLU A 6 4.20 9.23 -8.34
CA GLU A 6 3.67 9.84 -7.12
C GLU A 6 3.87 11.36 -7.12
N PHE A 7 5.10 11.86 -7.35
CA PHE A 7 5.37 13.30 -7.40
C PHE A 7 4.58 13.99 -8.51
N MET A 8 4.51 13.37 -9.70
CA MET A 8 3.71 13.92 -10.80
C MET A 8 2.21 13.90 -10.52
N SER A 9 1.71 12.84 -9.89
CA SER A 9 0.30 12.76 -9.48
C SER A 9 -0.07 13.81 -8.42
N MET A 10 0.93 14.26 -7.64
CA MET A 10 0.80 15.38 -6.71
C MET A 10 0.95 16.76 -7.37
N GLY A 11 1.26 16.81 -8.67
CA GLY A 11 1.31 18.04 -9.44
C GLY A 11 2.71 18.52 -9.84
N ALA A 12 3.77 17.75 -9.54
CA ALA A 12 5.11 18.12 -9.96
C ALA A 12 5.21 18.13 -11.51
N GLU A 13 5.83 19.17 -12.06
CA GLU A 13 6.10 19.29 -13.50
C GLU A 13 7.39 18.59 -13.93
N GLY A 14 8.29 18.36 -12.99
CA GLY A 14 9.54 17.65 -13.21
C GLY A 14 10.05 16.99 -11.92
N VAL A 15 10.82 15.93 -12.07
CA VAL A 15 11.45 15.21 -10.97
C VAL A 15 12.95 15.18 -11.20
N GLN A 16 13.70 15.66 -10.22
CA GLN A 16 15.17 15.68 -10.27
C GLN A 16 15.73 14.48 -9.48
N VAL A 17 16.79 13.90 -10.02
CA VAL A 17 17.52 12.82 -9.36
C VAL A 17 19.01 13.18 -9.25
N CYS A 18 19.61 12.93 -8.11
CA CYS A 18 21.00 13.20 -7.85
C CYS A 18 21.74 11.90 -7.47
N THR A 19 21.45 11.34 -6.32
CA THR A 19 22.15 10.16 -5.77
C THR A 19 22.04 8.93 -6.69
N ALA A 20 20.91 8.74 -7.37
CA ALA A 20 20.75 7.64 -8.30
C ALA A 20 21.78 7.69 -9.47
N ILE A 21 22.08 8.90 -9.97
CA ILE A 21 23.11 9.09 -11.01
C ILE A 21 24.50 8.73 -10.49
N MET A 22 24.79 9.04 -9.22
CA MET A 22 26.07 8.70 -8.60
C MET A 22 26.27 7.19 -8.46
N HIS A 23 25.20 6.44 -8.18
CA HIS A 23 25.25 4.98 -8.01
C HIS A 23 25.17 4.20 -9.31
N TYR A 24 24.35 4.66 -10.27
CA TYR A 24 23.98 3.90 -11.47
C TYR A 24 24.43 4.57 -12.78
N GLY A 25 25.04 5.75 -12.70
CA GLY A 25 25.41 6.54 -13.88
C GLY A 25 24.22 7.23 -14.55
N PHE A 26 24.48 7.98 -15.61
CA PHE A 26 23.45 8.77 -16.31
C PHE A 26 22.37 7.91 -16.99
N ARG A 27 22.67 6.67 -17.32
CA ARG A 27 21.71 5.74 -17.92
C ARG A 27 20.46 5.53 -17.05
N ILE A 28 20.57 5.71 -15.75
CA ILE A 28 19.42 5.60 -14.86
C ILE A 28 18.25 6.49 -15.27
N VAL A 29 18.53 7.62 -15.93
CA VAL A 29 17.47 8.54 -16.40
C VAL A 29 16.66 7.88 -17.53
N GLU A 30 17.34 7.16 -18.45
CA GLU A 30 16.67 6.41 -19.52
C GLU A 30 15.79 5.31 -18.95
N ASP A 31 16.34 4.50 -18.03
CA ASP A 31 15.59 3.44 -17.34
C ASP A 31 14.39 4.02 -16.56
N MET A 32 14.56 5.23 -16.04
CA MET A 32 13.49 5.95 -15.36
C MET A 32 12.37 6.40 -16.32
N ILE A 33 12.70 6.87 -17.51
CA ILE A 33 11.73 7.29 -18.53
C ILE A 33 10.98 6.05 -19.06
N GLU A 34 11.72 5.00 -19.43
CA GLU A 34 11.15 3.75 -19.91
C GLU A 34 10.14 3.16 -18.92
N GLY A 35 10.53 3.11 -17.67
CA GLY A 35 9.65 2.59 -16.66
C GLY A 35 8.44 3.49 -16.34
N LEU A 36 8.50 4.81 -16.57
CA LEU A 36 7.32 5.67 -16.50
C LEU A 36 6.38 5.38 -17.66
N ASN A 37 6.93 5.20 -18.87
CA ASN A 37 6.13 4.86 -20.05
C ASN A 37 5.39 3.53 -19.85
N HIS A 38 6.07 2.47 -19.39
CA HIS A 38 5.41 1.19 -19.08
C HIS A 38 4.29 1.34 -18.06
N TRP A 39 4.52 2.11 -17.00
CA TRP A 39 3.47 2.37 -16.00
C TRP A 39 2.29 3.15 -16.58
N MET A 40 2.53 4.10 -17.48
CA MET A 40 1.48 4.84 -18.17
C MET A 40 0.67 3.92 -19.07
N ASP A 41 1.33 3.05 -19.83
CA ASP A 41 0.68 2.04 -20.69
C ASP A 41 -0.21 1.10 -19.87
N GLU A 42 0.29 0.57 -18.74
CA GLU A 42 -0.48 -0.29 -17.82
C GLU A 42 -1.72 0.41 -17.25
N LYS A 43 -1.67 1.72 -17.05
CA LYS A 43 -2.77 2.54 -16.51
C LYS A 43 -3.66 3.15 -17.58
N GLY A 44 -3.29 3.04 -18.86
CA GLY A 44 -4.03 3.61 -19.98
C GLY A 44 -3.89 5.12 -20.09
N TYR A 45 -2.78 5.70 -19.65
CA TYR A 45 -2.47 7.11 -19.81
C TYR A 45 -1.65 7.34 -21.08
N GLU A 46 -2.08 8.27 -21.94
CA GLU A 46 -1.38 8.61 -23.17
C GLU A 46 -0.29 9.69 -22.95
N LYS A 47 -0.48 10.55 -21.97
CA LYS A 47 0.41 11.66 -21.65
C LYS A 47 0.45 11.98 -20.16
N ILE A 48 1.48 12.67 -19.71
CA ILE A 48 1.70 13.03 -18.30
C ILE A 48 0.54 13.88 -17.75
N GLU A 49 -0.04 14.74 -18.59
CA GLU A 49 -1.17 15.59 -18.20
C GLU A 49 -2.39 14.80 -17.74
N ASP A 50 -2.56 13.56 -18.19
CA ASP A 50 -3.71 12.72 -17.84
C ASP A 50 -3.75 12.34 -16.37
N PHE A 51 -2.57 12.24 -15.73
CA PHE A 51 -2.48 11.90 -14.31
C PHE A 51 -1.80 12.96 -13.45
N ARG A 52 -1.18 14.00 -14.03
CA ARG A 52 -0.54 15.08 -13.28
C ARG A 52 -1.54 15.80 -12.39
N GLY A 53 -1.25 15.86 -11.09
CA GLY A 53 -2.10 16.54 -10.11
C GLY A 53 -3.37 15.78 -9.72
N MET A 54 -3.61 14.57 -10.23
CA MET A 54 -4.82 13.81 -9.92
C MET A 54 -4.96 13.48 -8.42
N ALA A 55 -3.84 13.22 -7.75
CA ALA A 55 -3.83 12.92 -6.34
C ALA A 55 -3.94 14.17 -5.44
N ALA A 56 -3.53 15.33 -5.94
CA ALA A 56 -3.51 16.57 -5.15
C ALA A 56 -4.90 16.94 -4.59
N LYS A 57 -5.96 16.62 -5.34
CA LYS A 57 -7.36 16.89 -4.92
C LYS A 57 -7.82 16.00 -3.76
N ASN A 58 -7.15 14.89 -3.53
CA ASN A 58 -7.49 13.91 -2.51
C ASN A 58 -6.62 14.04 -1.25
N VAL A 59 -5.67 14.99 -1.27
CA VAL A 59 -4.85 15.28 -0.08
C VAL A 59 -5.72 16.02 0.94
N VAL A 60 -5.82 15.44 2.10
CA VAL A 60 -6.54 16.00 3.23
C VAL A 60 -5.65 15.98 4.47
N ASP A 61 -5.91 16.88 5.40
CA ASP A 61 -5.25 16.85 6.70
C ASP A 61 -5.62 15.56 7.46
N TRP A 62 -4.74 15.11 8.31
CA TRP A 62 -4.89 13.87 9.10
C TRP A 62 -6.21 13.79 9.86
N GLN A 63 -6.70 14.90 10.33
CA GLN A 63 -7.95 15.00 11.07
C GLN A 63 -9.19 14.60 10.26
N TYR A 64 -9.11 14.63 8.92
CA TYR A 64 -10.20 14.26 8.02
C TYR A 64 -10.09 12.84 7.45
N LEU A 65 -9.07 12.07 7.87
CA LEU A 65 -8.92 10.68 7.42
C LEU A 65 -10.09 9.82 7.88
N ASN A 66 -10.57 8.96 6.99
CA ASN A 66 -11.64 8.02 7.31
C ASN A 66 -11.10 6.87 8.16
N LEU A 67 -11.55 6.78 9.41
CA LEU A 67 -11.18 5.73 10.37
C LEU A 67 -12.24 4.60 10.46
N LYS A 68 -13.20 4.56 9.53
CA LYS A 68 -14.33 3.61 9.58
C LYS A 68 -13.95 2.19 9.19
N TYR A 69 -12.91 1.99 8.41
CA TYR A 69 -12.56 0.68 7.88
C TYR A 69 -11.17 0.22 8.31
N ASP A 70 -11.00 -1.08 8.34
CA ASP A 70 -9.71 -1.75 8.45
C ASP A 70 -9.33 -2.39 7.11
N VAL A 71 -8.05 -2.61 6.91
CA VAL A 71 -7.54 -3.38 5.76
C VAL A 71 -6.88 -4.63 6.27
N LYS A 72 -7.21 -5.78 5.70
CA LYS A 72 -6.69 -7.09 6.11
C LYS A 72 -6.12 -7.84 4.92
N ALA A 73 -5.02 -8.55 5.13
CA ALA A 73 -4.47 -9.41 4.10
C ALA A 73 -5.33 -10.68 3.93
N ARG A 74 -5.43 -11.18 2.70
CA ARG A 74 -6.04 -12.47 2.35
C ARG A 74 -5.08 -13.28 1.51
N ILE A 75 -4.85 -14.51 1.88
CA ILE A 75 -3.93 -15.42 1.20
C ILE A 75 -4.75 -16.47 0.44
N ASN A 76 -4.60 -16.48 -0.88
CA ASN A 76 -5.19 -17.53 -1.71
C ASN A 76 -4.33 -18.80 -1.62
N GLN A 77 -4.86 -19.82 -0.96
CA GLN A 77 -4.16 -21.09 -0.74
C GLN A 77 -3.95 -21.88 -2.03
N GLU A 78 -4.77 -21.69 -3.06
CA GLU A 78 -4.65 -22.39 -4.35
C GLU A 78 -3.47 -21.85 -5.17
N LEU A 79 -3.17 -20.56 -5.04
CA LEU A 79 -2.04 -19.91 -5.72
C LEU A 79 -0.74 -19.98 -4.89
N CYS A 80 -0.84 -20.32 -3.61
CA CYS A 80 0.27 -20.28 -2.68
C CYS A 80 1.31 -21.35 -2.99
N VAL A 81 2.55 -20.95 -3.26
CA VAL A 81 3.70 -21.85 -3.49
C VAL A 81 4.43 -22.22 -2.18
N GLU A 82 3.86 -21.96 -1.05
CA GLU A 82 4.34 -22.33 0.28
C GLU A 82 5.77 -21.82 0.63
N CYS A 83 6.25 -20.73 0.00
CA CYS A 83 7.61 -20.22 0.19
C CYS A 83 7.87 -19.66 1.60
N GLY A 84 6.85 -19.11 2.28
CA GLY A 84 6.95 -18.60 3.65
C GLY A 84 7.44 -17.15 3.76
N LEU A 85 7.69 -16.43 2.66
CA LEU A 85 8.18 -15.05 2.70
C LEU A 85 7.21 -14.10 3.41
N CYS A 86 5.90 -14.30 3.22
CA CYS A 86 4.86 -13.51 3.88
C CYS A 86 4.90 -13.68 5.42
N PHE A 87 5.13 -14.90 5.89
CA PHE A 87 5.28 -15.20 7.31
C PHE A 87 6.49 -14.48 7.90
N ILE A 88 7.67 -14.64 7.27
CA ILE A 88 8.92 -14.02 7.72
C ILE A 88 8.79 -12.48 7.75
N SER A 89 8.26 -11.87 6.69
CA SER A 89 8.10 -10.41 6.63
C SER A 89 7.15 -9.88 7.69
N CYS A 90 6.12 -10.64 8.06
CA CYS A 90 5.19 -10.28 9.12
C CYS A 90 5.83 -10.41 10.51
N GLU A 91 6.67 -11.43 10.73
CA GLU A 91 7.44 -11.58 11.98
C GLU A 91 8.48 -10.47 12.15
N ASP A 92 9.25 -10.17 11.07
CA ASP A 92 10.28 -9.12 11.09
C ASP A 92 9.67 -7.73 11.33
N ALA A 93 8.44 -7.50 10.86
CA ALA A 93 7.68 -6.28 11.12
C ALA A 93 7.05 -6.24 12.53
N SER A 94 7.26 -7.25 13.36
CA SER A 94 6.75 -7.38 14.73
C SER A 94 5.21 -7.48 14.86
N HIS A 95 4.49 -7.68 13.76
CA HIS A 95 3.02 -7.85 13.82
C HIS A 95 2.59 -9.27 14.12
N GLN A 96 3.36 -10.26 13.68
CA GLN A 96 3.13 -11.71 13.92
C GLN A 96 1.70 -12.17 13.59
N ALA A 97 1.08 -11.52 12.61
CA ALA A 97 -0.30 -11.72 12.23
C ALA A 97 -0.52 -12.85 11.20
N ILE A 98 0.55 -13.57 10.82
CA ILE A 98 0.46 -14.72 9.92
C ILE A 98 0.90 -15.97 10.64
N LYS A 99 0.00 -16.93 10.76
CA LYS A 99 0.27 -18.24 11.35
C LYS A 99 0.72 -19.22 10.26
N MET A 100 1.79 -19.95 10.52
CA MET A 100 2.25 -21.05 9.68
C MET A 100 1.79 -22.39 10.27
N ASN A 101 0.99 -23.12 9.52
CA ASN A 101 0.58 -24.49 9.85
C ASN A 101 1.41 -25.47 9.02
N LYS A 102 1.91 -26.53 9.66
CA LYS A 102 2.66 -27.62 9.01
C LYS A 102 1.85 -28.91 9.11
N SER A 103 1.60 -29.55 7.96
CA SER A 103 0.91 -30.84 7.91
C SER A 103 1.52 -31.71 6.81
N ASN A 104 1.96 -32.89 7.13
CA ASN A 104 2.48 -33.91 6.19
C ASN A 104 3.55 -33.38 5.19
N GLY A 105 4.40 -32.46 5.65
CA GLY A 105 5.46 -31.88 4.81
C GLY A 105 5.05 -30.65 4.00
N SER A 106 3.77 -30.29 3.97
CA SER A 106 3.22 -29.08 3.37
C SER A 106 3.09 -27.96 4.41
N ARG A 107 3.13 -26.72 3.94
CA ARG A 107 2.96 -25.52 4.78
C ARG A 107 1.77 -24.70 4.27
N SER A 108 0.91 -24.27 5.17
CA SER A 108 -0.13 -23.30 4.86
C SER A 108 -0.01 -22.07 5.76
N PHE A 109 -0.44 -20.95 5.26
CA PHE A 109 -0.33 -19.66 5.94
C PHE A 109 -1.72 -19.06 6.10
N GLU A 110 -2.03 -18.63 7.31
CA GLU A 110 -3.33 -18.10 7.71
C GLU A 110 -3.15 -16.73 8.35
N VAL A 111 -3.95 -15.77 7.95
CA VAL A 111 -3.93 -14.42 8.53
C VAL A 111 -4.81 -14.40 9.78
N ILE A 112 -4.25 -13.92 10.88
CA ILE A 112 -4.97 -13.65 12.12
C ILE A 112 -5.53 -12.24 12.05
N ASP A 113 -6.82 -12.12 11.76
CA ASP A 113 -7.46 -10.83 11.49
C ASP A 113 -7.30 -9.81 12.64
N GLN A 114 -7.32 -10.29 13.90
CA GLN A 114 -7.17 -9.43 15.07
C GLN A 114 -5.79 -8.77 15.15
N GLU A 115 -4.76 -9.47 14.66
CA GLU A 115 -3.38 -9.01 14.72
C GLU A 115 -2.93 -8.28 13.43
N CYS A 116 -3.65 -8.50 12.33
CA CYS A 116 -3.31 -7.88 11.05
C CYS A 116 -3.62 -6.38 11.04
N VAL A 117 -2.60 -5.57 10.86
CA VAL A 117 -2.73 -4.09 10.79
C VAL A 117 -2.82 -3.55 9.35
N GLY A 118 -2.84 -4.42 8.34
CA GLY A 118 -2.95 -4.00 6.94
C GLY A 118 -1.71 -3.31 6.36
N CYS A 119 -0.52 -3.60 6.86
CA CYS A 119 0.73 -2.94 6.45
C CYS A 119 1.20 -3.26 5.02
N ASN A 120 0.59 -4.23 4.35
CA ASN A 120 0.88 -4.66 2.98
C ASN A 120 2.24 -5.36 2.74
N LEU A 121 3.10 -5.54 3.73
CA LEU A 121 4.42 -6.15 3.54
C LEU A 121 4.35 -7.57 2.97
N CYS A 122 3.40 -8.38 3.46
CA CYS A 122 3.22 -9.75 2.99
C CYS A 122 2.88 -9.84 1.50
N MET A 123 2.09 -8.91 0.97
CA MET A 123 1.77 -8.83 -0.45
C MET A 123 2.99 -8.42 -1.28
N LEU A 124 3.77 -7.43 -0.80
CA LEU A 124 4.94 -6.92 -1.52
C LEU A 124 6.07 -7.94 -1.68
N VAL A 125 6.22 -8.87 -0.72
CA VAL A 125 7.26 -9.91 -0.77
C VAL A 125 6.78 -11.20 -1.43
N CYS A 126 5.50 -11.32 -1.76
CA CYS A 126 4.95 -12.51 -2.38
C CYS A 126 5.44 -12.64 -3.84
N PRO A 127 6.09 -13.75 -4.22
CA PRO A 127 6.57 -13.94 -5.59
C PRO A 127 5.47 -14.34 -6.58
N VAL A 128 4.24 -14.55 -6.10
CA VAL A 128 3.11 -14.98 -6.91
C VAL A 128 2.09 -13.86 -6.98
N ASP A 129 1.83 -13.37 -8.17
CA ASP A 129 0.87 -12.31 -8.43
C ASP A 129 -0.53 -12.73 -7.97
N ASN A 130 -1.23 -11.80 -7.31
CA ASN A 130 -2.59 -11.99 -6.79
C ASN A 130 -2.77 -13.13 -5.78
N CYS A 131 -1.69 -13.75 -5.30
CA CYS A 131 -1.76 -14.75 -4.23
C CYS A 131 -2.15 -14.11 -2.89
N ILE A 132 -1.68 -12.89 -2.65
CA ILE A 132 -2.07 -12.13 -1.45
C ILE A 132 -2.75 -10.84 -1.90
N THR A 133 -3.95 -10.61 -1.40
CA THR A 133 -4.74 -9.40 -1.65
C THR A 133 -4.98 -8.65 -0.34
N MET A 134 -5.15 -7.33 -0.45
CA MET A 134 -5.52 -6.50 0.69
C MET A 134 -6.99 -6.12 0.58
N GLU A 135 -7.80 -6.64 1.50
CA GLU A 135 -9.24 -6.41 1.50
C GLU A 135 -9.63 -5.37 2.53
N ARG A 136 -10.51 -4.49 2.12
CA ARG A 136 -11.16 -3.54 3.03
C ARG A 136 -12.24 -4.26 3.81
N VAL A 137 -12.14 -4.21 5.13
CA VAL A 137 -13.12 -4.78 6.05
C VAL A 137 -13.87 -3.63 6.73
N ASP A 138 -15.20 -3.68 6.71
CA ASP A 138 -16.00 -2.73 7.46
C ASP A 138 -15.85 -3.04 8.95
N SER A 139 -15.40 -2.06 9.71
CA SER A 139 -15.23 -2.19 11.16
C SER A 139 -16.57 -2.23 11.91
N GLY A 140 -17.70 -2.00 11.23
CA GLY A 140 -19.01 -1.85 11.86
C GLY A 140 -19.17 -0.59 12.71
N LYS A 141 -18.13 0.26 12.75
CA LYS A 141 -18.15 1.54 13.48
C LYS A 141 -18.77 2.62 12.62
N GLU A 142 -19.36 3.63 13.24
CA GLU A 142 -19.76 4.83 12.54
C GLU A 142 -18.57 5.56 11.92
N TYR A 143 -18.84 6.38 10.88
CA TYR A 143 -17.79 7.20 10.29
C TYR A 143 -17.15 8.08 11.36
N GLN A 144 -15.86 7.99 11.51
CA GLN A 144 -15.08 8.81 12.43
C GLN A 144 -13.83 9.31 11.72
N ASN A 145 -13.50 10.55 11.99
CA ASN A 145 -12.20 11.13 11.72
C ASN A 145 -11.69 11.81 13.00
N TRP A 146 -10.49 12.39 12.96
CA TRP A 146 -9.94 12.97 14.18
C TRP A 146 -10.77 14.15 14.70
N THR A 147 -11.45 14.91 13.84
CA THR A 147 -12.26 16.06 14.27
C THR A 147 -13.50 15.64 15.08
N THR A 148 -14.02 14.44 14.86
CA THR A 148 -15.21 13.90 15.54
C THR A 148 -14.88 12.80 16.54
N HIS A 149 -13.60 12.38 16.65
CA HIS A 149 -13.20 11.27 17.51
C HIS A 149 -13.31 11.65 18.99
N PRO A 150 -13.91 10.79 19.86
CA PRO A 150 -14.15 11.11 21.27
C PRO A 150 -12.88 11.38 22.08
N ASN A 151 -11.71 10.87 21.64
CA ASN A 151 -10.43 11.13 22.30
C ASN A 151 -9.75 12.43 21.83
N ASN A 152 -10.36 13.16 20.88
CA ASN A 152 -9.84 14.45 20.46
C ASN A 152 -10.30 15.53 21.45
N PRO A 153 -9.37 16.20 22.20
CA PRO A 153 -9.76 17.23 23.15
C PRO A 153 -10.36 18.49 22.49
N MET A 154 -10.19 18.61 21.17
CA MET A 154 -10.71 19.71 20.34
C MET A 154 -11.85 19.27 19.43
N ALA A 155 -12.44 18.07 19.65
CA ALA A 155 -13.56 17.59 18.86
C ALA A 155 -14.71 18.59 18.87
N VAL A 156 -15.12 19.04 17.68
CA VAL A 156 -16.32 19.88 17.54
C VAL A 156 -17.52 18.94 17.68
N THR A 157 -18.17 18.97 18.84
CA THR A 157 -19.49 18.41 18.98
C THR A 157 -20.42 19.30 18.15
N GLU A 158 -20.90 18.80 17.00
CA GLU A 158 -22.03 19.45 16.33
C GLU A 158 -23.20 19.40 17.30
N THR A 159 -23.36 20.48 18.02
CA THR A 159 -24.63 20.74 18.74
C THR A 159 -25.66 21.04 17.68
N ALA A 160 -26.64 20.16 17.59
CA ALA A 160 -27.82 20.22 16.75
C ALA A 160 -28.49 21.59 16.71
#